data_a122f899c3ac31e0bc4ea27af5262ecd
#
_entry.id   a122f899c3ac31e0bc4ea27af5262ecd
#
_cell.length_a   1.000
_cell.length_b   1.000
_cell.length_c   1.000
_cell.angle_alpha   90.00
_cell.angle_beta   90.00
_cell.angle_gamma   90.00
#
_symmetry.space_group_name_H-M   'P 1'
#
loop_
_entity.id
_entity.type
_entity.pdbx_description
1 polymer ?
#
loop_
_entity_poly.entity_id
_entity_poly.type
_entity_poly.pdbx_seq_one_letter_code
_entity_poly.pdbx_strand_id
1 'polypeptide(L)'
;MPSTASNPSERPALGLYLCVPFCKSKCTFCNFASQVYPAAVYDEYCSLLVRELELAVAADHLDGARLESIYWGGGTPSLLPPAAFARVVLAIRRRFVLTEDCEHTVEVAPGTLDEAHLAAFAAAGVNRLSFGVQSFVDAEVRAVGRLHRAATVWQDLARARAAGFDNINLDLIAGLPH
;
A
#
# COMPACT_ATOMS: atom_id res chain seq x y z
N MET A 1 -4.09 -22.91 36.38
CA MET A 1 -4.68 -23.42 35.16
C MET A 1 -3.68 -23.18 34.03
N PRO A 2 -3.12 -24.16 33.35
CA PRO A 2 -2.24 -23.89 32.20
C PRO A 2 -3.10 -23.31 31.09
N SER A 3 -2.69 -22.12 30.58
CA SER A 3 -3.25 -21.53 29.40
C SER A 3 -3.07 -22.51 28.23
N THR A 4 -4.15 -22.99 27.68
CA THR A 4 -4.14 -23.74 26.41
C THR A 4 -3.77 -22.71 25.33
N ALA A 5 -2.48 -22.58 25.05
CA ALA A 5 -2.02 -21.88 23.86
C ALA A 5 -2.64 -22.65 22.67
N SER A 6 -3.68 -22.06 22.06
CA SER A 6 -4.28 -22.60 20.84
C SER A 6 -3.18 -22.68 19.77
N ASN A 7 -3.12 -23.84 19.12
CA ASN A 7 -2.18 -24.09 18.02
C ASN A 7 -2.26 -22.93 17.00
N PRO A 8 -1.15 -22.26 16.66
CA PRO A 8 -1.16 -21.13 15.72
C PRO A 8 -1.83 -21.45 14.38
N SER A 9 -1.81 -22.73 13.94
CA SER A 9 -2.47 -23.19 12.71
C SER A 9 -4.01 -23.25 12.80
N GLU A 10 -4.59 -23.20 14.00
CA GLU A 10 -6.05 -23.22 14.22
C GLU A 10 -6.68 -21.83 14.33
N ARG A 11 -5.85 -20.77 14.40
CA ARG A 11 -6.36 -19.40 14.40
C ARG A 11 -6.83 -19.00 13.01
N PRO A 12 -7.92 -18.21 12.90
CA PRO A 12 -8.31 -17.65 11.60
C PRO A 12 -7.17 -16.79 11.03
N ALA A 13 -7.03 -16.81 9.72
CA ALA A 13 -6.07 -15.94 9.05
C ALA A 13 -6.52 -14.47 9.17
N LEU A 14 -5.55 -13.57 9.23
CA LEU A 14 -5.77 -12.14 9.43
C LEU A 14 -5.49 -11.37 8.14
N GLY A 15 -6.16 -10.22 7.98
CA GLY A 15 -5.78 -9.20 7.04
C GLY A 15 -5.01 -8.08 7.75
N LEU A 16 -3.93 -7.59 7.15
CA LEU A 16 -3.15 -6.47 7.65
C LEU A 16 -3.36 -5.24 6.75
N TYR A 17 -3.91 -4.16 7.30
CA TYR A 17 -4.04 -2.88 6.61
C TYR A 17 -3.00 -1.89 7.14
N LEU A 18 -2.17 -1.34 6.25
CA LEU A 18 -1.18 -0.31 6.57
C LEU A 18 -1.65 1.03 5.99
N CYS A 19 -1.99 1.98 6.86
CA CYS A 19 -2.44 3.31 6.45
C CYS A 19 -1.25 4.22 6.21
N VAL A 20 -1.03 4.69 4.98
CA VAL A 20 0.03 5.65 4.64
C VAL A 20 -0.59 7.03 4.45
N PRO A 21 -0.33 8.03 5.33
CA PRO A 21 -1.07 9.29 5.32
C PRO A 21 -0.50 10.33 4.33
N PHE A 22 0.39 9.95 3.42
CA PHE A 22 1.10 10.86 2.55
C PHE A 22 0.45 11.01 1.18
N CYS A 23 0.32 12.25 0.70
CA CYS A 23 -0.12 12.57 -0.66
C CYS A 23 0.77 13.67 -1.27
N LYS A 24 0.90 13.69 -2.61
CA LYS A 24 1.50 14.84 -3.32
C LYS A 24 0.55 16.03 -3.41
N SER A 25 -0.77 15.78 -3.44
CA SER A 25 -1.82 16.79 -3.38
C SER A 25 -3.04 16.20 -2.68
N LYS A 26 -3.87 17.05 -2.07
CA LYS A 26 -5.14 16.64 -1.48
C LYS A 26 -6.26 16.80 -2.50
N CYS A 27 -6.87 15.69 -2.88
CA CYS A 27 -8.02 15.69 -3.79
C CYS A 27 -9.27 16.25 -3.12
N THR A 28 -10.09 17.02 -3.84
CA THR A 28 -11.28 17.70 -3.29
C THR A 28 -12.37 16.76 -2.78
N PHE A 29 -12.42 15.53 -3.28
CA PHE A 29 -13.38 14.48 -2.88
C PHE A 29 -12.88 13.58 -1.73
N CYS A 30 -11.59 13.68 -1.37
CA CYS A 30 -10.95 12.71 -0.48
C CYS A 30 -11.13 13.09 0.98
N ASN A 31 -11.74 12.18 1.76
CA ASN A 31 -11.94 12.30 3.20
C ASN A 31 -11.01 11.40 4.03
N PHE A 32 -10.05 10.71 3.40
CA PHE A 32 -9.05 9.93 4.13
C PHE A 32 -8.18 10.82 5.03
N ALA A 33 -7.69 10.25 6.13
CA ALA A 33 -6.72 10.88 7.03
C ALA A 33 -5.35 11.00 6.37
N SER A 34 -5.24 11.82 5.31
CA SER A 34 -4.04 12.01 4.52
C SER A 34 -3.81 13.48 4.21
N GLN A 35 -2.55 13.89 4.10
CA GLN A 35 -2.15 15.26 3.79
C GLN A 35 -0.85 15.28 2.98
N VAL A 36 -0.47 16.48 2.52
CA VAL A 36 0.84 16.72 1.91
C VAL A 36 1.86 16.94 3.02
N TYR A 37 2.84 16.05 3.11
CA TYR A 37 3.95 16.14 4.06
C TYR A 37 5.28 16.24 3.32
N PRO A 38 6.31 16.86 3.93
CA PRO A 38 7.66 16.80 3.40
C PRO A 38 8.17 15.34 3.34
N ALA A 39 8.86 14.97 2.26
CA ALA A 39 9.40 13.61 2.12
C ALA A 39 10.37 13.20 3.23
N ALA A 40 10.97 14.18 3.93
CA ALA A 40 11.87 13.94 5.06
C ALA A 40 11.23 13.15 6.21
N VAL A 41 9.90 13.20 6.36
CA VAL A 41 9.21 12.46 7.46
C VAL A 41 8.83 11.03 7.09
N TYR A 42 8.97 10.60 5.82
CA TYR A 42 8.49 9.30 5.36
C TYR A 42 9.26 8.14 6.00
N ASP A 43 10.58 8.30 6.16
CA ASP A 43 11.43 7.27 6.76
C ASP A 43 11.16 7.10 8.26
N GLU A 44 10.99 8.21 8.98
CA GLU A 44 10.59 8.22 10.38
C GLU A 44 9.23 7.57 10.58
N TYR A 45 8.25 7.91 9.74
CA TYR A 45 6.94 7.29 9.75
C TYR A 45 7.02 5.76 9.59
N CYS A 46 7.80 5.26 8.64
CA CYS A 46 8.00 3.82 8.47
C CYS A 46 8.64 3.17 9.71
N SER A 47 9.51 3.89 10.41
CA SER A 47 10.11 3.41 11.67
C SER A 47 9.07 3.33 12.80
N LEU A 48 8.17 4.31 12.87
CA LEU A 48 7.04 4.31 13.80
C LEU A 48 6.03 3.20 13.47
N LEU A 49 5.77 2.96 12.18
CA LEU A 49 4.89 1.88 11.73
C LEU A 49 5.43 0.50 12.15
N VAL A 50 6.74 0.28 12.03
CA VAL A 50 7.39 -0.95 12.53
C VAL A 50 7.20 -1.07 14.05
N ARG A 51 7.38 0.03 14.79
CA ARG A 51 7.19 0.01 16.24
C ARG A 51 5.73 -0.27 16.63
N GLU A 52 4.77 0.32 15.95
CA GLU A 52 3.34 0.06 16.16
C GLU A 52 3.01 -1.41 15.91
N LEU A 53 3.52 -1.99 14.81
CA LEU A 53 3.38 -3.41 14.50
C LEU A 53 3.90 -4.29 15.62
N GLU A 54 5.09 -4.03 16.15
CA GLU A 54 5.68 -4.78 17.24
C GLU A 54 4.84 -4.68 18.53
N LEU A 55 4.30 -3.51 18.84
CA LEU A 55 3.42 -3.30 19.99
C LEU A 55 2.09 -4.05 19.84
N ALA A 56 1.45 -3.99 18.66
CA ALA A 56 0.21 -4.70 18.38
C ALA A 56 0.40 -6.22 18.46
N VAL A 57 1.49 -6.73 17.87
CA VAL A 57 1.81 -8.17 17.93
C VAL A 57 1.99 -8.64 19.36
N ALA A 58 2.65 -7.85 20.20
CA ALA A 58 2.87 -8.19 21.62
C ALA A 58 1.58 -8.10 22.44
N ALA A 59 0.76 -7.03 22.24
CA ALA A 59 -0.47 -6.81 22.99
C ALA A 59 -1.53 -7.88 22.73
N ASP A 60 -1.68 -8.30 21.46
CA ASP A 60 -2.73 -9.20 21.03
C ASP A 60 -2.23 -10.65 20.81
N HIS A 61 -0.99 -10.94 21.18
CA HIS A 61 -0.36 -12.25 21.05
C HIS A 61 -0.41 -12.81 19.62
N LEU A 62 -0.12 -11.94 18.63
CA LEU A 62 -0.24 -12.26 17.20
C LEU A 62 1.04 -12.88 16.59
N ASP A 63 2.08 -13.08 17.36
CA ASP A 63 3.34 -13.64 16.85
C ASP A 63 3.10 -15.01 16.21
N GLY A 64 3.57 -15.20 14.98
CA GLY A 64 3.33 -16.38 14.18
C GLY A 64 1.90 -16.51 13.61
N ALA A 65 1.02 -15.51 13.78
CA ALA A 65 -0.31 -15.54 13.17
C ALA A 65 -0.21 -15.54 11.62
N ARG A 66 -1.23 -16.13 10.97
CA ARG A 66 -1.27 -16.26 9.52
C ARG A 66 -1.88 -15.00 8.90
N LEU A 67 -1.25 -14.48 7.83
CA LEU A 67 -1.81 -13.41 7.01
C LEU A 67 -2.29 -13.95 5.67
N GLU A 68 -3.54 -13.68 5.32
CA GLU A 68 -4.13 -13.94 4.01
C GLU A 68 -4.15 -12.70 3.12
N SER A 69 -3.98 -11.51 3.71
CA SER A 69 -3.86 -10.27 2.95
C SER A 69 -3.00 -9.23 3.65
N ILE A 70 -2.27 -8.44 2.83
CA ILE A 70 -1.56 -7.23 3.23
C ILE A 70 -2.00 -6.11 2.29
N TYR A 71 -2.54 -5.05 2.82
CA TYR A 71 -3.03 -3.93 2.03
C TYR A 71 -2.40 -2.61 2.47
N TRP A 72 -1.68 -1.96 1.56
CA TRP A 72 -1.13 -0.63 1.75
C TRP A 72 -2.05 0.38 1.10
N GLY A 73 -2.68 1.22 1.91
CA GLY A 73 -3.68 2.18 1.45
C GLY A 73 -3.64 3.50 2.19
N GLY A 74 -4.69 4.29 2.01
CA GLY A 74 -4.91 5.57 2.70
C GLY A 74 -4.64 6.79 1.83
N GLY A 75 -3.46 7.37 1.89
CA GLY A 75 -3.03 8.46 1.01
C GLY A 75 -2.41 7.95 -0.27
N THR A 76 -1.10 7.77 -0.27
CA THR A 76 -0.35 7.30 -1.45
C THR A 76 0.85 6.46 -1.01
N PRO A 77 0.68 5.15 -0.79
CA PRO A 77 1.77 4.26 -0.36
C PRO A 77 2.97 4.23 -1.29
N SER A 78 2.76 4.42 -2.59
CA SER A 78 3.82 4.50 -3.60
C SER A 78 4.71 5.76 -3.51
N LEU A 79 4.51 6.62 -2.52
CA LEU A 79 5.44 7.70 -2.18
C LEU A 79 6.53 7.28 -1.20
N LEU A 80 6.36 6.14 -0.53
CA LEU A 80 7.34 5.67 0.44
C LEU A 80 8.66 5.30 -0.26
N PRO A 81 9.81 5.74 0.27
CA PRO A 81 11.09 5.30 -0.28
C PRO A 81 11.18 3.77 -0.33
N PRO A 82 11.66 3.16 -1.44
CA PRO A 82 11.73 1.71 -1.58
C PRO A 82 12.40 0.98 -0.41
N ALA A 83 13.48 1.54 0.14
CA ALA A 83 14.18 0.97 1.30
C ALA A 83 13.34 1.02 2.59
N ALA A 84 12.59 2.10 2.81
CA ALA A 84 11.70 2.24 3.96
C ALA A 84 10.51 1.28 3.88
N PHE A 85 9.90 1.14 2.69
CA PHE A 85 8.88 0.15 2.41
C PHE A 85 9.38 -1.28 2.70
N ALA A 86 10.54 -1.65 2.14
CA ALA A 86 11.13 -2.97 2.34
C ALA A 86 11.41 -3.28 3.83
N ARG A 87 11.82 -2.28 4.62
CA ARG A 87 12.03 -2.43 6.06
C ARG A 87 10.75 -2.79 6.81
N VAL A 88 9.63 -2.16 6.48
CA VAL A 88 8.32 -2.50 7.09
C VAL A 88 7.89 -3.91 6.69
N VAL A 89 8.01 -4.28 5.40
CA VAL A 89 7.68 -5.65 4.95
C VAL A 89 8.54 -6.70 5.65
N LEU A 90 9.82 -6.41 5.86
CA LEU A 90 10.70 -7.31 6.61
C LEU A 90 10.24 -7.50 8.07
N ALA A 91 9.77 -6.43 8.71
CA ALA A 91 9.21 -6.51 10.07
C ALA A 91 7.93 -7.38 10.09
N ILE A 92 7.03 -7.22 9.11
CA ILE A 92 5.84 -8.05 8.96
C ILE A 92 6.23 -9.53 8.83
N ARG A 93 7.14 -9.86 7.93
CA ARG A 93 7.58 -11.25 7.68
C ARG A 93 8.28 -11.91 8.86
N ARG A 94 8.84 -11.13 9.77
CA ARG A 94 9.46 -11.64 11.02
C ARG A 94 8.42 -12.06 12.05
N ARG A 95 7.22 -11.51 12.00
CA ARG A 95 6.17 -11.71 13.01
C ARG A 95 5.02 -12.59 12.53
N PHE A 96 4.78 -12.62 11.24
CA PHE A 96 3.63 -13.31 10.66
C PHE A 96 4.06 -14.37 9.64
N VAL A 97 3.20 -15.37 9.47
CA VAL A 97 3.32 -16.38 8.42
C VAL A 97 2.34 -16.01 7.30
N LEU A 98 2.87 -15.68 6.12
CA LEU A 98 2.01 -15.43 4.97
C LEU A 98 1.45 -16.76 4.44
N THR A 99 0.14 -16.77 4.15
CA THR A 99 -0.47 -17.91 3.45
C THR A 99 0.05 -18.00 2.01
N GLU A 100 -0.07 -19.16 1.39
CA GLU A 100 0.38 -19.37 0.01
C GLU A 100 -0.31 -18.40 -0.97
N ASP A 101 -1.62 -18.14 -0.74
CA ASP A 101 -2.45 -17.26 -1.54
C ASP A 101 -2.55 -15.83 -0.97
N CYS A 102 -1.62 -15.40 -0.12
CA CYS A 102 -1.67 -14.09 0.51
C CYS A 102 -1.70 -12.98 -0.55
N GLU A 103 -2.81 -12.21 -0.60
CA GLU A 103 -2.87 -11.02 -1.45
C GLU A 103 -2.06 -9.89 -0.82
N HIS A 104 -1.05 -9.39 -1.54
CA HIS A 104 -0.25 -8.24 -1.11
C HIS A 104 -0.47 -7.08 -2.07
N THR A 105 -1.34 -6.14 -1.67
CA THR A 105 -1.79 -5.00 -2.48
C THR A 105 -1.08 -3.72 -2.06
N VAL A 106 -0.70 -2.90 -3.05
CA VAL A 106 -0.22 -1.52 -2.86
C VAL A 106 -1.05 -0.56 -3.69
N GLU A 107 -1.61 0.49 -3.04
CA GLU A 107 -2.23 1.61 -3.75
C GLU A 107 -1.17 2.51 -4.38
N VAL A 108 -1.44 2.93 -5.60
CA VAL A 108 -0.54 3.70 -6.44
C VAL A 108 -1.24 4.94 -6.97
N ALA A 109 -0.65 6.11 -6.78
CA ALA A 109 -1.06 7.30 -7.53
C ALA A 109 -0.27 7.36 -8.84
N PRO A 110 -0.92 7.53 -10.01
CA PRO A 110 -0.21 7.65 -11.27
C PRO A 110 0.86 8.75 -11.23
N GLY A 111 2.05 8.47 -11.77
CA GLY A 111 3.22 9.35 -11.74
C GLY A 111 4.05 9.27 -10.45
N THR A 112 3.86 8.24 -9.64
CA THR A 112 4.66 7.99 -8.43
C THR A 112 5.52 6.72 -8.51
N LEU A 113 5.34 5.91 -9.54
CA LEU A 113 6.13 4.71 -9.76
C LEU A 113 7.38 4.99 -10.61
N ASP A 114 8.51 4.49 -10.14
CA ASP A 114 9.71 4.29 -10.92
C ASP A 114 10.18 2.82 -10.85
N GLU A 115 11.28 2.51 -11.52
CA GLU A 115 11.84 1.16 -11.56
C GLU A 115 12.25 0.66 -10.16
N ALA A 116 12.74 1.56 -9.29
CA ALA A 116 13.16 1.20 -7.94
C ALA A 116 11.96 0.80 -7.07
N HIS A 117 10.83 1.50 -7.19
CA HIS A 117 9.59 1.12 -6.52
C HIS A 117 9.08 -0.24 -7.00
N LEU A 118 9.01 -0.45 -8.32
CA LEU A 118 8.55 -1.71 -8.89
C LEU A 118 9.44 -2.89 -8.48
N ALA A 119 10.76 -2.71 -8.50
CA ALA A 119 11.70 -3.73 -8.03
C ALA A 119 11.52 -4.05 -6.54
N ALA A 120 11.34 -3.03 -5.69
CA ALA A 120 11.10 -3.21 -4.27
C ALA A 120 9.77 -3.91 -3.99
N PHE A 121 8.71 -3.56 -4.71
CA PHE A 121 7.40 -4.21 -4.59
C PHE A 121 7.47 -5.68 -5.01
N ALA A 122 8.11 -6.00 -6.13
CA ALA A 122 8.31 -7.37 -6.57
C ALA A 122 9.12 -8.19 -5.55
N ALA A 123 10.24 -7.66 -5.06
CA ALA A 123 11.07 -8.30 -4.03
C ALA A 123 10.31 -8.50 -2.70
N ALA A 124 9.39 -7.60 -2.39
CA ALA A 124 8.52 -7.70 -1.23
C ALA A 124 7.35 -8.68 -1.41
N GLY A 125 7.18 -9.27 -2.58
CA GLY A 125 6.08 -10.18 -2.89
C GLY A 125 4.73 -9.47 -3.05
N VAL A 126 4.73 -8.19 -3.42
CA VAL A 126 3.50 -7.50 -3.86
C VAL A 126 3.01 -8.21 -5.12
N ASN A 127 1.75 -8.62 -5.13
CA ASN A 127 1.15 -9.34 -6.25
C ASN A 127 -0.09 -8.62 -6.82
N ARG A 128 -0.47 -7.46 -6.27
CA ARG A 128 -1.56 -6.62 -6.78
C ARG A 128 -1.21 -5.14 -6.66
N LEU A 129 -1.46 -4.37 -7.73
CA LEU A 129 -1.37 -2.90 -7.71
C LEU A 129 -2.75 -2.28 -7.93
N SER A 130 -3.15 -1.31 -7.10
CA SER A 130 -4.39 -0.56 -7.24
C SER A 130 -4.09 0.89 -7.61
N PHE A 131 -4.38 1.28 -8.84
CA PHE A 131 -4.11 2.63 -9.33
C PHE A 131 -5.32 3.53 -9.10
N GLY A 132 -5.15 4.57 -8.29
CA GLY A 132 -6.13 5.65 -8.13
C GLY A 132 -6.15 6.56 -9.36
N VAL A 133 -6.74 6.11 -10.46
CA VAL A 133 -6.82 6.86 -11.73
C VAL A 133 -7.90 7.93 -11.66
N GLN A 134 -9.06 7.57 -11.15
CA GLN A 134 -10.28 8.36 -10.98
C GLN A 134 -10.97 8.71 -12.32
N SER A 135 -10.25 9.20 -13.32
CA SER A 135 -10.74 9.42 -14.69
C SER A 135 -9.59 9.43 -15.70
N PHE A 136 -9.89 9.07 -16.95
CA PHE A 136 -9.01 9.25 -18.10
C PHE A 136 -9.24 10.58 -18.83
N VAL A 137 -10.14 11.44 -18.33
CA VAL A 137 -10.37 12.79 -18.84
C VAL A 137 -9.52 13.77 -18.06
N ASP A 138 -8.50 14.34 -18.69
CA ASP A 138 -7.53 15.24 -18.05
C ASP A 138 -8.18 16.46 -17.38
N ALA A 139 -9.30 16.96 -17.89
CA ALA A 139 -10.04 18.07 -17.30
C ALA A 139 -10.65 17.67 -15.94
N GLU A 140 -11.28 16.48 -15.86
CA GLU A 140 -11.89 15.95 -14.64
C GLU A 140 -10.86 15.73 -13.52
N VAL A 141 -9.75 15.04 -13.82
CA VAL A 141 -8.72 14.78 -12.81
C VAL A 141 -8.08 16.07 -12.30
N ARG A 142 -7.91 17.06 -13.17
CA ARG A 142 -7.39 18.39 -12.79
C ARG A 142 -8.38 19.14 -11.90
N ALA A 143 -9.68 19.10 -12.23
CA ALA A 143 -10.73 19.79 -11.47
C ALA A 143 -10.81 19.28 -10.02
N VAL A 144 -10.43 18.04 -9.75
CA VAL A 144 -10.42 17.47 -8.41
C VAL A 144 -9.05 17.44 -7.73
N GLY A 145 -8.07 18.18 -8.26
CA GLY A 145 -6.75 18.36 -7.64
C GLY A 145 -5.77 17.21 -7.87
N ARG A 146 -6.01 16.36 -8.87
CA ARG A 146 -5.04 15.30 -9.27
C ARG A 146 -3.93 15.91 -10.14
N LEU A 147 -2.72 15.33 -10.03
CA LEU A 147 -1.52 15.85 -10.70
C LEU A 147 -1.16 15.09 -11.98
N HIS A 148 -1.77 13.93 -12.21
CA HIS A 148 -1.48 13.10 -13.39
C HIS A 148 -2.36 13.45 -14.58
N ARG A 149 -2.02 12.87 -15.73
CA ARG A 149 -2.80 12.86 -16.98
C ARG A 149 -3.04 11.43 -17.43
N ALA A 150 -3.99 11.24 -18.33
CA ALA A 150 -4.24 9.92 -18.93
C ALA A 150 -2.97 9.27 -19.50
N ALA A 151 -2.10 10.05 -20.17
CA ALA A 151 -0.83 9.55 -20.69
C ALA A 151 0.09 9.00 -19.59
N THR A 152 0.11 9.60 -18.39
CA THR A 152 0.88 9.11 -17.24
C THR A 152 0.37 7.75 -16.77
N VAL A 153 -0.95 7.56 -16.76
CA VAL A 153 -1.57 6.28 -16.38
C VAL A 153 -1.10 5.18 -17.33
N TRP A 154 -1.19 5.41 -18.64
CA TRP A 154 -0.75 4.42 -19.64
C TRP A 154 0.73 4.07 -19.53
N GLN A 155 1.59 5.06 -19.25
CA GLN A 155 3.02 4.83 -19.03
C GLN A 155 3.27 3.98 -17.79
N ASP A 156 2.62 4.27 -16.67
CA ASP A 156 2.79 3.50 -15.44
C ASP A 156 2.24 2.08 -15.56
N LEU A 157 1.11 1.90 -16.25
CA LEU A 157 0.58 0.56 -16.55
C LEU A 157 1.55 -0.27 -17.40
N ALA A 158 2.14 0.35 -18.42
CA ALA A 158 3.15 -0.32 -19.27
C ALA A 158 4.39 -0.73 -18.45
N ARG A 159 4.89 0.16 -17.57
CA ARG A 159 6.01 -0.16 -16.67
C ARG A 159 5.67 -1.28 -15.69
N ALA A 160 4.49 -1.22 -15.06
CA ALA A 160 4.05 -2.26 -14.12
C ALA A 160 3.95 -3.63 -14.81
N ARG A 161 3.37 -3.68 -16.02
CA ARG A 161 3.31 -4.90 -16.83
C ARG A 161 4.70 -5.43 -17.21
N ALA A 162 5.59 -4.54 -17.64
CA ALA A 162 6.98 -4.92 -17.98
C ALA A 162 7.75 -5.45 -16.75
N ALA A 163 7.40 -5.00 -15.55
CA ALA A 163 7.94 -5.48 -14.28
C ALA A 163 7.26 -6.78 -13.77
N GLY A 164 6.29 -7.34 -14.50
CA GLY A 164 5.64 -8.61 -14.17
C GLY A 164 4.38 -8.50 -13.31
N PHE A 165 3.84 -7.31 -13.11
CA PHE A 165 2.58 -7.14 -12.37
C PHE A 165 1.37 -7.35 -13.30
N ASP A 166 0.70 -8.49 -13.15
CA ASP A 166 -0.48 -8.86 -13.95
C ASP A 166 -1.80 -8.57 -13.23
N ASN A 167 -1.83 -8.56 -11.92
CA ASN A 167 -3.02 -8.23 -11.15
C ASN A 167 -3.05 -6.71 -10.87
N ILE A 168 -3.76 -5.98 -11.74
CA ILE A 168 -3.85 -4.51 -11.68
C ILE A 168 -5.32 -4.10 -11.58
N ASN A 169 -5.63 -3.29 -10.57
CA ASN A 169 -6.91 -2.62 -10.40
C ASN A 169 -6.80 -1.14 -10.78
N LEU A 170 -7.87 -0.58 -11.34
CA LEU A 170 -8.00 0.85 -11.63
C LEU A 170 -9.24 1.39 -10.90
N ASP A 171 -9.03 2.32 -9.99
CA ASP A 171 -10.13 3.01 -9.31
C ASP A 171 -10.63 4.15 -10.18
N LEU A 172 -11.93 4.16 -10.45
CA LEU A 172 -12.60 5.18 -11.27
C LEU A 172 -13.78 5.79 -10.51
N ILE A 173 -14.00 7.07 -10.72
CA ILE A 173 -15.14 7.81 -10.16
C ILE A 173 -16.01 8.30 -11.30
N ALA A 174 -17.27 7.88 -11.31
CA ALA A 174 -18.26 8.38 -12.25
C ALA A 174 -18.80 9.75 -11.78
N GLY A 175 -18.98 10.70 -12.73
CA GLY A 175 -19.61 11.99 -12.47
C GLY A 175 -18.67 13.01 -11.80
N LEU A 176 -17.37 12.95 -12.04
CA LEU A 176 -16.46 14.02 -11.65
C LEU A 176 -16.80 15.34 -12.37
N PRO A 177 -16.62 16.50 -11.71
CA PRO A 177 -16.83 17.80 -12.33
C PRO A 177 -15.78 18.07 -13.43
N HIS A 178 -16.21 18.76 -14.51
CA HIS A 178 -15.35 19.22 -15.63
C HIS A 178 -15.83 20.53 -16.20
#